data_190001610f70cd1c435ccf8533fc273d
#
_entry.id   190001610f70cd1c435ccf8533fc273d
#
_cell.length_a   1.000
_cell.length_b   1.000
_cell.length_c   1.000
_cell.angle_alpha   90.00
_cell.angle_beta   90.00
_cell.angle_gamma   90.00
#
_symmetry.space_group_name_H-M   'P 1'
#
loop_
_entity.id
_entity.type
_entity.pdbx_description
1 polymer ?
#
loop_
_entity_poly.entity_id
_entity_poly.type
_entity_poly.pdbx_seq_one_letter_code
_entity_poly.pdbx_strand_id
1 'polypeptide(L)'
;MANDFVGAEHEFHSKEFALGWAERFVPTPERLRLFDLIFTELTEAVPDDGRIVELGMGPGYLASYLLERMPSVSYCGIDFSTPMLDIARERLEKFSPRVIYTQADLVDQAWEQRVTKPVHAIVSTWALHDLGSRDNINTVYQRSFSTLNSGGVLINGDFIKPIDAVQEFEGGRIYIAEHLESLDKLGYSNPRCLSVFETELDNPTSAQNYACIMAEK
;
A
#
# COMPACT_ATOMS: atom_id res chain seq x y z
N MET A 1 10.29 -24.70 11.05
CA MET A 1 9.31 -24.47 9.96
C MET A 1 9.87 -23.29 9.20
N ALA A 2 10.20 -23.46 7.92
CA ALA A 2 10.66 -22.35 7.08
C ALA A 2 9.54 -21.31 7.03
N ASN A 3 9.87 -20.05 7.22
CA ASN A 3 8.95 -18.96 6.99
C ASN A 3 8.77 -18.86 5.47
N ASP A 4 7.66 -19.37 4.96
CA ASP A 4 7.23 -19.20 3.58
C ASP A 4 6.66 -17.77 3.37
N PHE A 5 7.43 -16.75 3.72
CA PHE A 5 7.19 -15.40 3.25
C PHE A 5 7.64 -15.28 1.79
N VAL A 6 7.09 -14.35 1.04
CA VAL A 6 7.35 -14.09 -0.37
C VAL A 6 8.82 -14.27 -0.67
N GLY A 7 9.17 -15.50 -1.05
CA GLY A 7 10.51 -16.01 -1.10
C GLY A 7 11.32 -15.75 0.16
N ALA A 8 11.60 -16.80 0.95
CA ALA A 8 12.52 -16.71 2.10
C ALA A 8 13.91 -16.13 1.72
N GLU A 9 14.19 -16.01 0.43
CA GLU A 9 15.39 -15.46 -0.17
C GLU A 9 15.21 -14.04 -0.72
N HIS A 10 14.03 -13.41 -0.51
CA HIS A 10 13.80 -12.05 -1.02
C HIS A 10 14.78 -11.08 -0.37
N GLU A 11 15.40 -10.22 -1.18
CA GLU A 11 16.45 -9.30 -0.75
C GLU A 11 16.04 -8.35 0.37
N PHE A 12 14.75 -8.02 0.53
CA PHE A 12 14.22 -7.24 1.65
C PHE A 12 14.33 -7.93 3.02
N HIS A 13 14.70 -9.20 3.09
CA HIS A 13 15.07 -9.85 4.34
C HIS A 13 16.50 -9.53 4.77
N SER A 14 17.33 -8.94 3.89
CA SER A 14 18.64 -8.42 4.23
C SER A 14 18.50 -7.02 4.84
N LYS A 15 19.06 -6.85 6.05
CA LYS A 15 19.08 -5.54 6.72
C LYS A 15 19.85 -4.49 5.91
N GLU A 16 20.97 -4.87 5.32
CA GLU A 16 21.79 -3.97 4.50
C GLU A 16 21.04 -3.50 3.26
N PHE A 17 20.36 -4.43 2.57
CA PHE A 17 19.54 -4.10 1.41
C PHE A 17 18.38 -3.18 1.78
N ALA A 18 17.63 -3.51 2.84
CA ALA A 18 16.50 -2.72 3.31
C ALA A 18 16.90 -1.29 3.70
N LEU A 19 18.02 -1.11 4.38
CA LEU A 19 18.55 0.22 4.72
C LEU A 19 18.93 1.01 3.46
N GLY A 20 19.71 0.41 2.55
CA GLY A 20 20.11 1.08 1.31
C GLY A 20 18.92 1.40 0.40
N TRP A 21 17.88 0.55 0.40
CA TRP A 21 16.64 0.83 -0.31
C TRP A 21 15.89 2.02 0.33
N ALA A 22 15.72 2.01 1.65
CA ALA A 22 15.03 3.08 2.37
C ALA A 22 15.71 4.44 2.13
N GLU A 23 17.03 4.51 2.13
CA GLU A 23 17.78 5.74 1.86
C GLU A 23 17.59 6.25 0.42
N ARG A 24 17.51 5.36 -0.57
CA ARG A 24 17.32 5.72 -1.99
C ARG A 24 15.89 6.17 -2.30
N PHE A 25 14.91 5.62 -1.59
CA PHE A 25 13.49 5.84 -1.86
C PHE A 25 12.83 6.86 -0.92
N VAL A 26 13.62 7.77 -0.37
CA VAL A 26 13.05 8.94 0.32
C VAL A 26 12.06 9.63 -0.62
N PRO A 27 10.85 9.97 -0.15
CA PRO A 27 9.83 10.58 -0.99
C PRO A 27 10.31 11.87 -1.65
N THR A 28 10.28 11.88 -2.99
CA THR A 28 10.51 13.09 -3.80
C THR A 28 9.27 13.99 -3.76
N PRO A 29 9.37 15.26 -4.21
CA PRO A 29 8.20 16.13 -4.34
C PRO A 29 7.05 15.49 -5.14
N GLU A 30 7.36 14.71 -6.19
CA GLU A 30 6.37 13.99 -6.99
C GLU A 30 5.67 12.90 -6.18
N ARG A 31 6.42 12.12 -5.40
CA ARG A 31 5.87 11.09 -4.52
C ARG A 31 5.03 11.69 -3.40
N LEU A 32 5.42 12.85 -2.90
CA LEU A 32 4.64 13.57 -1.90
C LEU A 32 3.26 13.99 -2.43
N ARG A 33 3.09 14.24 -3.74
CA ARG A 33 1.76 14.49 -4.32
C ARG A 33 0.81 13.31 -4.15
N LEU A 34 1.31 12.08 -4.26
CA LEU A 34 0.50 10.89 -3.97
C LEU A 34 0.10 10.86 -2.49
N PHE A 35 1.02 11.16 -1.59
CA PHE A 35 0.71 11.23 -0.15
C PHE A 35 -0.30 12.34 0.18
N ASP A 36 -0.18 13.51 -0.45
CA ASP A 36 -1.15 14.59 -0.31
C ASP A 36 -2.54 14.17 -0.78
N LEU A 37 -2.63 13.48 -1.92
CA LEU A 37 -3.90 12.98 -2.43
C LEU A 37 -4.52 11.94 -1.49
N ILE A 38 -3.75 10.95 -1.04
CA ILE A 38 -4.21 9.96 -0.07
C ILE A 38 -4.67 10.64 1.22
N PHE A 39 -3.91 11.59 1.74
CA PHE A 39 -4.29 12.34 2.94
C PHE A 39 -5.62 13.07 2.76
N THR A 40 -5.83 13.73 1.62
CA THR A 40 -7.07 14.45 1.32
C THR A 40 -8.27 13.51 1.36
N GLU A 41 -8.20 12.37 0.67
CA GLU A 41 -9.29 11.37 0.66
C GLU A 41 -9.53 10.77 2.07
N LEU A 42 -8.46 10.53 2.83
CA LEU A 42 -8.57 9.99 4.19
C LEU A 42 -9.21 10.99 5.17
N THR A 43 -9.00 12.29 5.00
CA THR A 43 -9.64 13.29 5.87
C THR A 43 -11.15 13.35 5.69
N GLU A 44 -11.65 12.95 4.52
CA GLU A 44 -13.10 12.88 4.25
C GLU A 44 -13.70 11.54 4.71
N ALA A 45 -12.94 10.44 4.61
CA ALA A 45 -13.44 9.09 4.82
C ALA A 45 -13.21 8.53 6.23
N VAL A 46 -12.20 9.04 6.96
CA VAL A 46 -11.78 8.47 8.25
C VAL A 46 -12.14 9.43 9.39
N PRO A 47 -12.89 8.99 10.41
CA PRO A 47 -13.17 9.81 11.57
C PRO A 47 -11.90 10.14 12.37
N ASP A 48 -11.93 11.18 13.21
CA ASP A 48 -10.78 11.66 13.96
C ASP A 48 -10.06 10.57 14.77
N ASP A 49 -10.81 9.65 15.40
CA ASP A 49 -10.29 8.51 16.14
C ASP A 49 -10.25 7.21 15.32
N GLY A 50 -10.27 7.35 14.00
CA GLY A 50 -10.36 6.24 13.06
C GLY A 50 -9.12 5.36 13.05
N ARG A 51 -9.24 4.22 12.36
CA ARG A 51 -8.13 3.29 12.16
C ARG A 51 -7.82 3.12 10.70
N ILE A 52 -6.52 3.27 10.39
CA ILE A 52 -5.93 3.07 9.08
C ILE A 52 -5.04 1.83 9.13
N VAL A 53 -5.09 1.03 8.08
CA VAL A 53 -4.19 -0.11 7.86
C VAL A 53 -3.39 0.16 6.60
N GLU A 54 -2.07 0.05 6.66
CA GLU A 54 -1.17 0.16 5.51
C GLU A 54 -0.64 -1.22 5.13
N LEU A 55 -0.81 -1.59 3.87
CA LEU A 55 -0.32 -2.83 3.28
C LEU A 55 1.00 -2.57 2.56
N GLY A 56 2.05 -3.31 2.92
CA GLY A 56 3.39 -3.07 2.42
C GLY A 56 3.94 -1.74 2.92
N MET A 57 3.96 -1.53 4.25
CA MET A 57 4.34 -0.23 4.80
C MET A 57 5.81 0.14 4.59
N GLY A 58 6.66 -0.83 4.24
CA GLY A 58 8.09 -0.60 4.04
C GLY A 58 8.73 0.14 5.22
N PRO A 59 9.55 1.16 4.95
CA PRO A 59 10.22 1.94 5.98
C PRO A 59 9.33 3.02 6.64
N GLY A 60 8.01 3.01 6.40
CA GLY A 60 7.03 3.84 7.10
C GLY A 60 6.94 5.30 6.64
N TYR A 61 7.22 5.60 5.37
CA TYR A 61 7.17 6.97 4.85
C TYR A 61 5.75 7.53 4.81
N LEU A 62 4.77 6.78 4.25
CA LEU A 62 3.38 7.20 4.21
C LEU A 62 2.80 7.29 5.63
N ALA A 63 3.09 6.28 6.48
CA ALA A 63 2.68 6.29 7.88
C ALA A 63 3.15 7.55 8.61
N SER A 64 4.43 7.93 8.46
CA SER A 64 4.98 9.15 9.07
C SER A 64 4.24 10.40 8.58
N TYR A 65 4.00 10.48 7.27
CA TYR A 65 3.32 11.61 6.65
C TYR A 65 1.88 11.78 7.17
N LEU A 66 1.14 10.67 7.27
CA LEU A 66 -0.26 10.69 7.73
C LEU A 66 -0.37 10.94 9.24
N LEU A 67 0.46 10.27 10.05
CA LEU A 67 0.43 10.39 11.51
C LEU A 67 0.79 11.78 12.03
N GLU A 68 1.58 12.54 11.29
CA GLU A 68 1.87 13.95 11.58
C GLU A 68 0.66 14.86 11.38
N ARG A 69 -0.20 14.53 10.41
CA ARG A 69 -1.33 15.35 9.98
C ARG A 69 -2.68 14.89 10.56
N MET A 70 -2.74 13.64 11.00
CA MET A 70 -3.93 13.01 11.61
C MET A 70 -3.60 12.60 13.06
N PRO A 71 -3.63 13.52 14.02
CA PRO A 71 -3.05 13.31 15.36
C PRO A 71 -3.81 12.29 16.22
N SER A 72 -5.07 11.98 15.87
CA SER A 72 -5.92 11.10 16.68
C SER A 72 -6.12 9.70 16.10
N VAL A 73 -5.74 9.45 14.83
CA VAL A 73 -5.92 8.14 14.21
C VAL A 73 -4.99 7.10 14.82
N SER A 74 -5.44 5.84 14.85
CA SER A 74 -4.61 4.68 15.10
C SER A 74 -4.19 4.03 13.79
N TYR A 75 -2.99 3.46 13.75
CA TYR A 75 -2.36 2.96 12.54
C TYR A 75 -1.85 1.53 12.71
N CYS A 76 -2.08 0.69 11.71
CA CYS A 76 -1.52 -0.65 11.66
C CYS A 76 -0.74 -0.80 10.36
N GLY A 77 0.58 -0.94 10.45
CA GLY A 77 1.42 -1.22 9.30
C GLY A 77 1.69 -2.71 9.16
N ILE A 78 1.51 -3.23 7.96
CA ILE A 78 1.75 -4.63 7.60
C ILE A 78 2.87 -4.68 6.57
N ASP A 79 3.88 -5.51 6.83
CA ASP A 79 4.96 -5.77 5.88
C ASP A 79 5.50 -7.19 6.11
N PHE A 80 5.99 -7.83 5.05
CA PHE A 80 6.60 -9.15 5.16
C PHE A 80 8.04 -9.09 5.68
N SER A 81 8.72 -7.96 5.47
CA SER A 81 10.13 -7.74 5.82
C SER A 81 10.29 -7.23 7.25
N THR A 82 10.88 -8.05 8.12
CA THR A 82 11.27 -7.60 9.46
C THR A 82 12.24 -6.41 9.44
N PRO A 83 13.29 -6.39 8.59
CA PRO A 83 14.16 -5.22 8.47
C PRO A 83 13.42 -3.91 8.11
N MET A 84 12.43 -3.97 7.20
CA MET A 84 11.60 -2.81 6.87
C MET A 84 10.78 -2.35 8.07
N LEU A 85 10.15 -3.28 8.79
CA LEU A 85 9.40 -2.96 10.01
C LEU A 85 10.30 -2.37 11.10
N ASP A 86 11.55 -2.78 11.21
CA ASP A 86 12.49 -2.20 12.18
C ASP A 86 12.83 -0.75 11.83
N ILE A 87 13.09 -0.45 10.54
CA ILE A 87 13.28 0.93 10.07
C ILE A 87 12.02 1.77 10.31
N ALA A 88 10.84 1.21 10.05
CA ALA A 88 9.58 1.89 10.32
C ALA A 88 9.39 2.19 11.81
N ARG A 89 9.74 1.27 12.71
CA ARG A 89 9.68 1.51 14.18
C ARG A 89 10.56 2.67 14.60
N GLU A 90 11.80 2.74 14.11
CA GLU A 90 12.70 3.85 14.38
C GLU A 90 12.13 5.18 13.87
N ARG A 91 11.63 5.22 12.62
CA ARG A 91 11.04 6.42 12.01
C ARG A 91 9.80 6.91 12.75
N LEU A 92 8.98 5.99 13.22
CA LEU A 92 7.68 6.27 13.83
C LEU A 92 7.71 6.27 15.37
N GLU A 93 8.88 6.27 15.98
CA GLU A 93 9.05 6.20 17.45
C GLU A 93 8.18 7.23 18.19
N LYS A 94 8.15 8.46 17.71
CA LYS A 94 7.32 9.55 18.29
C LYS A 94 5.81 9.28 18.25
N PHE A 95 5.37 8.34 17.41
CA PHE A 95 3.97 7.93 17.27
C PHE A 95 3.68 6.56 17.89
N SER A 96 4.63 5.93 18.56
CA SER A 96 4.57 4.55 19.03
C SER A 96 3.27 4.15 19.75
N PRO A 97 2.61 5.02 20.55
CA PRO A 97 1.35 4.66 21.20
C PRO A 97 0.19 4.41 20.22
N ARG A 98 0.31 4.86 18.98
CA ARG A 98 -0.74 4.80 17.98
C ARG A 98 -0.45 3.83 16.82
N VAL A 99 0.73 3.20 16.79
CA VAL A 99 1.18 2.36 15.69
C VAL A 99 1.35 0.91 16.13
N ILE A 100 0.72 0.01 15.39
CA ILE A 100 0.91 -1.44 15.51
C ILE A 100 1.64 -1.91 14.26
N TYR A 101 2.62 -2.80 14.44
CA TYR A 101 3.39 -3.41 13.34
C TYR A 101 3.06 -4.88 13.28
N THR A 102 2.68 -5.35 12.10
CA THR A 102 2.34 -6.74 11.85
C THR A 102 3.23 -7.28 10.74
N GLN A 103 4.07 -8.26 11.08
CA GLN A 103 4.81 -8.98 10.05
C GLN A 103 3.88 -10.01 9.42
N ALA A 104 3.60 -9.87 8.13
CA ALA A 104 2.81 -10.82 7.37
C ALA A 104 3.06 -10.69 5.87
N ASP A 105 3.03 -11.83 5.18
CA ASP A 105 2.82 -11.88 3.74
C ASP A 105 1.35 -11.58 3.43
N LEU A 106 1.12 -10.69 2.45
CA LEU A 106 -0.22 -10.23 2.11
C LEU A 106 -1.06 -11.29 1.40
N VAL A 107 -0.42 -12.25 0.73
CA VAL A 107 -1.11 -13.31 -0.04
C VAL A 107 -1.30 -14.56 0.81
N ASP A 108 -0.24 -15.06 1.42
CA ASP A 108 -0.22 -16.39 2.03
C ASP A 108 -0.69 -16.40 3.48
N GLN A 109 -0.65 -15.25 4.17
CA GLN A 109 -1.02 -15.16 5.58
C GLN A 109 -2.32 -14.38 5.79
N ALA A 110 -3.12 -14.89 6.72
CA ALA A 110 -4.39 -14.25 7.12
C ALA A 110 -4.12 -13.01 8.01
N TRP A 111 -3.46 -11.99 7.45
CA TRP A 111 -3.13 -10.75 8.15
C TRP A 111 -4.37 -10.02 8.67
N GLU A 112 -5.49 -10.14 7.99
CA GLU A 112 -6.78 -9.55 8.37
C GLU A 112 -7.29 -10.01 9.73
N GLN A 113 -6.88 -11.19 10.20
CA GLN A 113 -7.21 -11.71 11.53
C GLN A 113 -6.38 -11.05 12.65
N ARG A 114 -5.30 -10.39 12.30
CA ARG A 114 -4.39 -9.70 13.23
C ARG A 114 -4.71 -8.22 13.37
N VAL A 115 -5.62 -7.72 12.56
CA VAL A 115 -6.02 -6.31 12.56
C VAL A 115 -7.17 -6.08 13.51
N THR A 116 -7.01 -5.09 14.39
CA THR A 116 -8.07 -4.68 15.32
C THR A 116 -9.14 -3.89 14.56
N LYS A 117 -10.39 -4.29 14.70
CA LYS A 117 -11.54 -3.57 14.13
C LYS A 117 -12.07 -2.51 15.10
N PRO A 118 -12.77 -1.48 14.63
CA PRO A 118 -13.16 -1.20 13.24
C PRO A 118 -11.98 -0.72 12.38
N VAL A 119 -12.03 -0.93 11.06
CA VAL A 119 -11.05 -0.42 10.07
C VAL A 119 -11.77 0.53 9.11
N HIS A 120 -11.35 1.79 9.09
CA HIS A 120 -11.99 2.84 8.30
C HIS A 120 -11.31 3.05 6.96
N ALA A 121 -10.01 2.79 6.89
CA ALA A 121 -9.28 2.84 5.62
C ALA A 121 -8.20 1.76 5.55
N ILE A 122 -8.00 1.24 4.35
CA ILE A 122 -6.84 0.42 3.99
C ILE A 122 -6.11 1.16 2.87
N VAL A 123 -4.82 1.40 3.07
CA VAL A 123 -3.97 2.10 2.11
C VAL A 123 -2.79 1.23 1.70
N SER A 124 -2.28 1.43 0.50
CA SER A 124 -1.04 0.84 0.02
C SER A 124 -0.33 1.80 -0.91
N THR A 125 1.01 1.84 -0.87
CA THR A 125 1.80 2.61 -1.83
C THR A 125 2.99 1.79 -2.30
N TRP A 126 3.13 1.64 -3.62
CA TRP A 126 4.24 0.96 -4.29
C TRP A 126 4.58 -0.42 -3.70
N ALA A 127 3.54 -1.24 -3.43
CA ALA A 127 3.72 -2.55 -2.82
C ALA A 127 2.95 -3.68 -3.52
N LEU A 128 1.74 -3.44 -4.02
CA LEU A 128 0.94 -4.53 -4.56
C LEU A 128 1.42 -5.05 -5.91
N HIS A 129 2.14 -4.22 -6.70
CA HIS A 129 2.75 -4.67 -7.95
C HIS A 129 3.80 -5.77 -7.72
N ASP A 130 4.48 -5.78 -6.56
CA ASP A 130 5.47 -6.79 -6.17
C ASP A 130 4.84 -8.16 -5.82
N LEU A 131 3.51 -8.26 -5.75
CA LEU A 131 2.82 -9.54 -5.54
C LEU A 131 2.83 -10.45 -6.78
N GLY A 132 3.37 -9.98 -7.90
CA GLY A 132 3.73 -10.75 -9.08
C GLY A 132 2.56 -11.19 -9.97
N SER A 133 1.29 -11.02 -9.56
CA SER A 133 0.14 -11.36 -10.41
C SER A 133 -1.12 -10.59 -10.04
N ARG A 134 -2.04 -10.47 -11.03
CA ARG A 134 -3.39 -9.94 -10.80
C ARG A 134 -4.18 -10.77 -9.77
N ASP A 135 -4.03 -12.09 -9.77
CA ASP A 135 -4.75 -12.97 -8.85
C ASP A 135 -4.34 -12.73 -7.40
N ASN A 136 -3.05 -12.50 -7.15
CA ASN A 136 -2.54 -12.14 -5.84
C ASN A 136 -3.07 -10.77 -5.39
N ILE A 137 -3.09 -9.77 -6.28
CA ILE A 137 -3.69 -8.46 -6.01
C ILE A 137 -5.18 -8.60 -5.67
N ASN A 138 -5.92 -9.42 -6.43
CA ASN A 138 -7.33 -9.70 -6.15
C ASN A 138 -7.54 -10.36 -4.79
N THR A 139 -6.65 -11.26 -4.38
CA THR A 139 -6.68 -11.87 -3.05
C THR A 139 -6.53 -10.81 -1.96
N VAL A 140 -5.61 -9.88 -2.13
CA VAL A 140 -5.41 -8.76 -1.18
C VAL A 140 -6.62 -7.83 -1.17
N TYR A 141 -7.20 -7.50 -2.31
CA TYR A 141 -8.43 -6.69 -2.39
C TYR A 141 -9.62 -7.38 -1.71
N GLN A 142 -9.79 -8.69 -1.89
CA GLN A 142 -10.86 -9.45 -1.22
C GLN A 142 -10.69 -9.45 0.30
N ARG A 143 -9.48 -9.66 0.81
CA ARG A 143 -9.16 -9.59 2.25
C ARG A 143 -9.40 -8.19 2.79
N SER A 144 -9.00 -7.16 2.04
CA SER A 144 -9.24 -5.76 2.38
C SER A 144 -10.74 -5.47 2.49
N PHE A 145 -11.54 -5.94 1.52
CA PHE A 145 -13.00 -5.81 1.57
C PHE A 145 -13.60 -6.44 2.84
N SER A 146 -13.17 -7.64 3.19
CA SER A 146 -13.66 -8.32 4.40
C SER A 146 -13.25 -7.64 5.71
N THR A 147 -12.13 -6.89 5.66
CA THR A 147 -11.54 -6.21 6.82
C THR A 147 -12.14 -4.84 7.07
N LEU A 148 -12.41 -4.08 6.02
CA LEU A 148 -13.03 -2.75 6.10
C LEU A 148 -14.40 -2.80 6.75
N ASN A 149 -14.75 -1.75 7.47
CA ASN A 149 -16.12 -1.46 7.88
C ASN A 149 -16.99 -1.06 6.68
N SER A 150 -18.30 -1.10 6.85
CA SER A 150 -19.22 -0.43 5.92
C SER A 150 -18.89 1.07 5.86
N GLY A 151 -18.79 1.62 4.65
CA GLY A 151 -18.36 2.99 4.39
C GLY A 151 -16.85 3.22 4.50
N GLY A 152 -16.07 2.18 4.77
CA GLY A 152 -14.61 2.27 4.75
C GLY A 152 -14.04 2.28 3.33
N VAL A 153 -12.82 2.78 3.17
CA VAL A 153 -12.19 2.99 1.86
C VAL A 153 -10.92 2.17 1.68
N LEU A 154 -10.69 1.70 0.45
CA LEU A 154 -9.43 1.18 -0.01
C LEU A 154 -8.78 2.21 -0.94
N ILE A 155 -7.51 2.55 -0.69
CA ILE A 155 -6.72 3.42 -1.57
C ILE A 155 -5.40 2.74 -1.90
N ASN A 156 -5.15 2.54 -3.20
CA ASN A 156 -3.91 1.95 -3.70
C ASN A 156 -3.19 2.92 -4.65
N GLY A 157 -2.04 3.42 -4.23
CA GLY A 157 -1.14 4.24 -5.04
C GLY A 157 0.01 3.40 -5.56
N ASP A 158 -0.09 2.85 -6.77
CA ASP A 158 0.87 1.84 -7.21
C ASP A 158 1.30 1.98 -8.66
N PHE A 159 2.41 1.33 -9.01
CA PHE A 159 2.86 1.22 -10.38
C PHE A 159 1.83 0.50 -11.23
N ILE A 160 1.60 1.03 -12.41
CA ILE A 160 0.63 0.50 -13.37
C ILE A 160 1.31 0.13 -14.69
N LYS A 161 0.65 -0.71 -15.47
CA LYS A 161 1.00 -0.93 -16.87
C LYS A 161 0.37 0.17 -17.71
N PRO A 162 1.18 1.01 -18.43
CA PRO A 162 0.65 2.01 -19.36
C PRO A 162 -0.09 1.36 -20.53
N ILE A 163 -1.15 2.00 -21.03
CA ILE A 163 -2.01 1.44 -22.10
C ILE A 163 -1.22 1.15 -23.37
N ASP A 164 -0.30 2.02 -23.75
CA ASP A 164 0.47 1.92 -24.99
C ASP A 164 1.87 1.31 -24.79
N ALA A 165 2.10 0.66 -23.65
CA ALA A 165 3.40 0.04 -23.37
C ALA A 165 3.67 -1.14 -24.29
N VAL A 166 4.79 -1.06 -25.02
CA VAL A 166 5.26 -2.13 -25.92
C VAL A 166 6.20 -3.12 -25.23
N GLN A 167 6.73 -2.76 -24.06
CA GLN A 167 7.59 -3.62 -23.25
C GLN A 167 6.77 -4.53 -22.33
N GLU A 168 7.37 -5.65 -21.96
CA GLU A 168 6.83 -6.49 -20.90
C GLU A 168 7.10 -5.85 -19.53
N PHE A 169 6.14 -6.01 -18.63
CA PHE A 169 6.23 -5.62 -17.23
C PHE A 169 6.08 -6.86 -16.35
N GLU A 170 6.52 -6.76 -15.10
CA GLU A 170 6.24 -7.77 -14.09
C GLU A 170 4.72 -7.99 -13.95
N GLY A 171 4.32 -9.23 -13.66
CA GLY A 171 2.91 -9.65 -13.68
C GLY A 171 2.00 -8.92 -12.70
N GLY A 172 2.56 -8.23 -11.70
CA GLY A 172 1.81 -7.39 -10.75
C GLY A 172 1.55 -5.97 -11.24
N ARG A 173 2.22 -5.50 -12.30
CA ARG A 173 1.85 -4.24 -12.94
C ARG A 173 0.72 -4.49 -13.93
N ILE A 174 -0.48 -4.18 -13.53
CA ILE A 174 -1.69 -4.35 -14.33
C ILE A 174 -2.25 -2.99 -14.76
N TYR A 175 -3.16 -3.00 -15.73
CA TYR A 175 -3.82 -1.78 -16.19
C TYR A 175 -4.76 -1.21 -15.15
N ILE A 176 -4.96 0.12 -15.14
CA ILE A 176 -5.96 0.79 -14.29
C ILE A 176 -7.33 0.12 -14.45
N ALA A 177 -7.74 -0.16 -15.68
CA ALA A 177 -9.03 -0.81 -15.96
C ALA A 177 -9.16 -2.18 -15.27
N GLU A 178 -8.07 -2.94 -15.15
CA GLU A 178 -8.07 -4.25 -14.49
C GLU A 178 -8.18 -4.12 -12.96
N HIS A 179 -7.58 -3.10 -12.36
CA HIS A 179 -7.80 -2.77 -10.95
C HIS A 179 -9.27 -2.43 -10.68
N LEU A 180 -9.85 -1.53 -11.49
CA LEU A 180 -11.25 -1.09 -11.31
C LEU A 180 -12.23 -2.24 -11.52
N GLU A 181 -12.03 -3.07 -12.54
CA GLU A 181 -12.84 -4.27 -12.79
C GLU A 181 -12.77 -5.27 -11.62
N SER A 182 -11.57 -5.46 -11.07
CA SER A 182 -11.37 -6.36 -9.93
C SER A 182 -12.10 -5.87 -8.68
N LEU A 183 -12.02 -4.59 -8.37
CA LEU A 183 -12.70 -3.98 -7.23
C LEU A 183 -14.22 -4.07 -7.38
N ASP A 184 -14.76 -3.75 -8.58
CA ASP A 184 -16.19 -3.86 -8.87
C ASP A 184 -16.70 -5.31 -8.68
N LYS A 185 -15.99 -6.29 -9.25
CA LYS A 185 -16.34 -7.72 -9.10
C LYS A 185 -16.31 -8.21 -7.66
N LEU A 186 -15.48 -7.64 -6.81
CA LEU A 186 -15.38 -7.97 -5.40
C LEU A 186 -16.44 -7.29 -4.54
N GLY A 187 -17.27 -6.42 -5.13
CA GLY A 187 -18.38 -5.76 -4.45
C GLY A 187 -18.06 -4.40 -3.84
N TYR A 188 -16.89 -3.84 -4.15
CA TYR A 188 -16.61 -2.44 -3.81
C TYR A 188 -17.53 -1.51 -4.60
N SER A 189 -17.96 -0.44 -3.98
CA SER A 189 -18.70 0.64 -4.63
C SER A 189 -17.75 1.74 -5.12
N ASN A 190 -18.13 2.40 -6.20
CA ASN A 190 -17.46 3.57 -6.75
C ASN A 190 -15.94 3.39 -7.01
N PRO A 191 -15.48 2.27 -7.63
CA PRO A 191 -14.07 2.11 -7.97
C PRO A 191 -13.66 3.15 -9.01
N ARG A 192 -12.63 3.93 -8.69
CA ARG A 192 -12.17 5.04 -9.54
C ARG A 192 -10.68 5.26 -9.46
N CYS A 193 -10.11 5.79 -10.53
CA CYS A 193 -8.77 6.33 -10.54
C CYS A 193 -8.83 7.83 -10.17
N LEU A 194 -8.18 8.20 -9.10
CA LEU A 194 -8.14 9.57 -8.61
C LEU A 194 -7.14 10.42 -9.41
N SER A 195 -5.99 9.84 -9.72
CA SER A 195 -4.93 10.51 -10.47
C SER A 195 -3.98 9.51 -11.10
N VAL A 196 -3.36 9.91 -12.20
CA VAL A 196 -2.25 9.21 -12.83
C VAL A 196 -1.02 10.11 -12.74
N PHE A 197 0.09 9.53 -12.31
CA PHE A 197 1.36 10.22 -12.17
C PHE A 197 2.30 9.70 -13.26
N GLU A 198 2.37 10.43 -14.35
CA GLU A 198 3.22 10.14 -15.50
C GLU A 198 4.40 11.10 -15.49
N THR A 199 5.60 10.58 -15.43
CA THR A 199 6.79 11.41 -15.44
C THR A 199 7.53 11.35 -16.78
N GLU A 200 7.31 10.31 -17.59
CA GLU A 200 7.96 10.14 -18.89
C GLU A 200 7.01 9.49 -19.90
N LEU A 201 6.16 10.33 -20.54
CA LEU A 201 5.22 9.90 -21.58
C LEU A 201 5.92 9.31 -22.82
N ASP A 202 7.09 9.84 -23.19
CA ASP A 202 7.80 9.47 -24.41
C ASP A 202 8.67 8.21 -24.26
N ASN A 203 8.97 7.82 -23.04
CA ASN A 203 9.71 6.60 -22.73
C ASN A 203 9.23 6.05 -21.38
N PRO A 204 8.09 5.34 -21.34
CA PRO A 204 7.56 4.78 -20.12
C PRO A 204 8.53 3.72 -19.60
N THR A 205 9.54 4.19 -18.89
CA THR A 205 10.40 3.32 -18.12
C THR A 205 9.59 2.72 -16.99
N SER A 206 9.90 1.50 -16.65
CA SER A 206 9.25 0.74 -15.59
C SER A 206 9.12 1.50 -14.27
N ALA A 207 9.84 2.58 -14.07
CA ALA A 207 10.02 3.21 -12.77
C ALA A 207 9.02 4.31 -12.42
N GLN A 208 8.15 4.78 -13.33
CA GLN A 208 7.60 6.11 -13.13
C GLN A 208 6.11 6.30 -13.43
N ASN A 209 5.43 5.29 -13.97
CA ASN A 209 3.98 5.37 -14.15
C ASN A 209 3.27 4.69 -13.00
N TYR A 210 2.61 5.47 -12.18
CA TYR A 210 1.78 4.98 -11.10
C TYR A 210 0.46 5.73 -11.04
N ALA A 211 -0.55 5.11 -10.46
CA ALA A 211 -1.88 5.68 -10.31
C ALA A 211 -2.34 5.56 -8.87
N CYS A 212 -3.22 6.46 -8.46
CA CYS A 212 -3.97 6.37 -7.21
C CYS A 212 -5.38 5.86 -7.52
N ILE A 213 -5.70 4.70 -7.01
CA ILE A 213 -7.00 4.04 -7.20
C ILE A 213 -7.70 3.97 -5.86
N MET A 214 -9.00 4.27 -5.84
CA MET A 214 -9.83 4.25 -4.64
C MET A 214 -11.14 3.52 -4.91
N ALA A 215 -11.64 2.84 -3.87
CA ALA A 215 -12.99 2.26 -3.86
C ALA A 215 -13.54 2.22 -2.42
N GLU A 216 -14.85 2.08 -2.28
CA GLU A 216 -15.59 2.14 -1.02
C GLU A 216 -16.26 0.79 -0.73
N LYS A 217 -16.39 0.44 0.55
CA LYS A 217 -17.13 -0.75 0.97
C LYS A 217 -18.57 -0.41 1.32
#